data_0473d39917dd4f34cc42c69ed7c7fc66
#
_entry.id   0473d39917dd4f34cc42c69ed7c7fc66
#
_cell.length_a   1.000
_cell.length_b   1.000
_cell.length_c   1.000
_cell.angle_alpha   90.00
_cell.angle_beta   90.00
_cell.angle_gamma   90.00
#
_symmetry.space_group_name_H-M   'P 1'
#
loop_
_entity.id
_entity.type
_entity.pdbx_description
1 polymer ?
#
loop_
_entity_poly.entity_id
_entity_poly.type
_entity_poly.pdbx_seq_one_letter_code
_entity_poly.pdbx_strand_id
1 'polypeptide(L)'
;MEQRPLEYTVKIYCEGFTEWYYFEWLRTNNRFKFSMEPDIPKNSRSSYKQNLKLIDKELRKNPQERADAIFLVIDTDTLVKNKVQYAIYQEAKERYKKQGVIFIESHPCIEIWFLYHLMDKFARTNFETYEALRPAIESVLTKYEKTARYYQKNSIFRESILKSQTNREKAIDFSIKACKYEPIENEIANYTEVFKAIYFFRLLQKFAEIRLLLAEKLHTNVAIQPNIASHKSLAIMHNENMICTMKYSGTILKCIFMNGQTFDVDDTKPLDIEDSIIGYVAEIIK
;
A
#
# COMPACT_ATOMS: atom_id res chain seq x y z
N MET A 1 0.82 4.24 -35.15
CA MET A 1 0.29 4.83 -33.90
C MET A 1 0.98 4.10 -32.76
N GLU A 2 1.90 4.76 -32.07
CA GLU A 2 2.48 4.20 -30.86
C GLU A 2 1.36 4.07 -29.82
N GLN A 3 1.00 2.84 -29.49
CA GLN A 3 0.10 2.57 -28.37
C GLN A 3 0.82 3.04 -27.10
N ARG A 4 0.30 4.07 -26.44
CA ARG A 4 0.75 4.45 -25.11
C ARG A 4 0.67 3.19 -24.23
N PRO A 5 1.74 2.85 -23.52
CA PRO A 5 1.70 1.73 -22.61
C PRO A 5 0.57 1.95 -21.62
N LEU A 6 -0.30 0.94 -21.46
CA LEU A 6 -1.38 0.94 -20.48
C LEU A 6 -0.78 1.23 -19.09
N GLU A 7 -1.10 2.38 -18.54
CA GLU A 7 -0.69 2.74 -17.17
C GLU A 7 -1.68 2.12 -16.20
N TYR A 8 -1.16 1.47 -15.15
CA TYR A 8 -2.00 0.98 -14.07
C TYR A 8 -2.73 2.11 -13.39
N THR A 9 -4.04 1.97 -13.27
CA THR A 9 -4.88 2.88 -12.52
C THR A 9 -5.11 2.30 -11.13
N VAL A 10 -4.66 3.03 -10.11
CA VAL A 10 -4.87 2.67 -8.71
C VAL A 10 -5.75 3.73 -8.07
N LYS A 11 -6.76 3.30 -7.32
CA LYS A 11 -7.62 4.17 -6.52
C LYS A 11 -7.50 3.88 -5.05
N ILE A 12 -7.32 4.93 -4.25
CA ILE A 12 -7.25 4.86 -2.80
C ILE A 12 -8.43 5.63 -2.21
N TYR A 13 -9.25 4.92 -1.45
CA TYR A 13 -10.37 5.47 -0.71
C TYR A 13 -9.97 5.65 0.75
N CYS A 14 -10.10 6.86 1.30
CA CYS A 14 -9.73 7.20 2.67
C CYS A 14 -10.93 7.76 3.43
N GLU A 15 -10.94 7.60 4.77
CA GLU A 15 -12.01 8.12 5.63
C GLU A 15 -11.74 9.57 6.07
N GLY A 16 -10.48 9.97 6.20
CA GLY A 16 -10.12 11.25 6.77
C GLY A 16 -8.98 11.98 6.07
N PHE A 17 -8.70 13.18 6.58
CA PHE A 17 -7.64 14.05 6.06
C PHE A 17 -6.25 13.49 6.30
N THR A 18 -6.02 12.81 7.41
CA THR A 18 -4.71 12.28 7.81
C THR A 18 -4.20 11.30 6.77
N GLU A 19 -5.01 10.32 6.44
CA GLU A 19 -4.74 9.29 5.44
C GLU A 19 -4.57 9.93 4.06
N TRP A 20 -5.50 10.82 3.72
CA TRP A 20 -5.49 11.51 2.44
C TRP A 20 -4.19 12.28 2.22
N TYR A 21 -3.77 13.10 3.21
CA TYR A 21 -2.52 13.87 3.12
C TYR A 21 -1.28 12.99 3.05
N TYR A 22 -1.26 11.90 3.80
CA TYR A 22 -0.14 10.97 3.77
C TYR A 22 0.02 10.33 2.39
N PHE A 23 -1.05 9.77 1.84
CA PHE A 23 -1.00 9.12 0.52
C PHE A 23 -0.81 10.12 -0.62
N GLU A 24 -1.44 11.29 -0.58
CA GLU A 24 -1.24 12.35 -1.57
C GLU A 24 0.21 12.80 -1.61
N TRP A 25 0.85 12.90 -0.44
CA TRP A 25 2.26 13.19 -0.38
C TRP A 25 3.12 12.09 -1.00
N LEU A 26 2.83 10.82 -0.70
CA LEU A 26 3.51 9.68 -1.32
C LEU A 26 3.38 9.72 -2.85
N ARG A 27 2.18 10.03 -3.34
CA ARG A 27 1.90 10.15 -4.77
C ARG A 27 2.78 11.19 -5.43
N THR A 28 2.82 12.38 -4.85
CA THR A 28 3.54 13.53 -5.44
C THR A 28 5.05 13.40 -5.34
N ASN A 29 5.57 12.92 -4.24
CA ASN A 29 7.02 12.92 -3.97
C ASN A 29 7.73 11.65 -4.44
N ASN A 30 7.06 10.51 -4.42
CA ASN A 30 7.63 9.27 -4.97
C ASN A 30 7.16 8.99 -6.41
N ARG A 31 6.42 9.92 -7.01
CA ARG A 31 5.86 9.80 -8.36
C ARG A 31 5.01 8.54 -8.56
N PHE A 32 4.39 8.06 -7.51
CA PHE A 32 3.45 6.95 -7.60
C PHE A 32 2.19 7.37 -8.38
N LYS A 33 1.73 6.52 -9.28
CA LYS A 33 0.56 6.79 -10.13
C LYS A 33 -0.67 6.15 -9.50
N PHE A 34 -1.41 6.94 -8.73
CA PHE A 34 -2.73 6.58 -8.23
C PHE A 34 -3.61 7.82 -8.04
N SER A 35 -4.91 7.63 -7.95
CA SER A 35 -5.87 8.68 -7.59
C SER A 35 -6.38 8.49 -6.17
N MET A 36 -6.63 9.60 -5.49
CA MET A 36 -7.26 9.62 -4.17
C MET A 36 -8.76 9.84 -4.31
N GLU A 37 -9.53 9.09 -3.54
CA GLU A 37 -10.99 9.20 -3.49
C GLU A 37 -11.50 9.22 -2.03
N PRO A 38 -12.53 9.97 -1.71
CA PRO A 38 -13.00 11.10 -2.51
C PRO A 38 -11.95 12.20 -2.60
N ASP A 39 -12.09 13.11 -3.53
CA ASP A 39 -11.36 14.39 -3.49
C ASP A 39 -11.51 15.02 -2.12
N ILE A 40 -10.50 15.79 -1.66
CA ILE A 40 -10.38 16.29 -0.28
C ILE A 40 -11.76 16.59 0.30
N PRO A 41 -12.17 15.88 1.35
CA PRO A 41 -13.45 16.12 1.97
C PRO A 41 -13.46 17.54 2.54
N LYS A 42 -14.25 18.42 1.95
CA LYS A 42 -14.25 19.85 2.33
C LYS A 42 -14.66 20.07 3.78
N ASN A 43 -15.44 19.18 4.43
CA ASN A 43 -15.89 19.35 5.82
C ASN A 43 -16.42 18.08 6.52
N SER A 44 -16.26 16.88 5.99
CA SER A 44 -16.78 15.68 6.66
C SER A 44 -15.88 14.47 6.46
N ARG A 45 -15.72 13.70 7.53
CA ARG A 45 -15.14 12.35 7.44
C ARG A 45 -16.08 11.50 6.60
N SER A 46 -15.58 10.90 5.54
CA SER A 46 -16.34 9.86 4.86
C SER A 46 -16.29 8.59 5.74
N SER A 47 -17.42 7.95 5.97
CA SER A 47 -17.42 6.65 6.66
C SER A 47 -17.00 5.55 5.69
N TYR A 48 -16.48 4.42 6.22
CA TYR A 48 -16.18 3.26 5.37
C TYR A 48 -17.39 2.83 4.53
N LYS A 49 -18.62 2.97 5.05
CA LYS A 49 -19.87 2.65 4.32
C LYS A 49 -20.09 3.55 3.10
N GLN A 50 -19.73 4.83 3.21
CA GLN A 50 -19.79 5.75 2.07
C GLN A 50 -18.72 5.40 1.03
N ASN A 51 -17.50 5.09 1.48
CA ASN A 51 -16.42 4.64 0.61
C ASN A 51 -16.77 3.33 -0.10
N LEU A 52 -17.39 2.35 0.58
CA LEU A 52 -17.87 1.12 -0.06
C LEU A 52 -18.90 1.40 -1.15
N LYS A 53 -19.81 2.38 -0.98
CA LYS A 53 -20.75 2.78 -2.05
C LYS A 53 -20.03 3.38 -3.27
N LEU A 54 -18.94 4.11 -3.05
CA LEU A 54 -18.11 4.63 -4.16
C LEU A 54 -17.35 3.49 -4.85
N ILE A 55 -16.82 2.56 -4.07
CA ILE A 55 -16.15 1.35 -4.57
C ILE A 55 -17.13 0.49 -5.38
N ASP A 56 -18.38 0.32 -4.94
CA ASP A 56 -19.41 -0.37 -5.72
C ASP A 56 -19.62 0.25 -7.10
N LYS A 57 -19.62 1.59 -7.19
CA LYS A 57 -19.72 2.28 -8.47
C LYS A 57 -18.50 2.01 -9.36
N GLU A 58 -17.30 1.97 -8.76
CA GLU A 58 -16.07 1.66 -9.48
C GLU A 58 -16.08 0.21 -9.99
N LEU A 59 -16.48 -0.74 -9.15
CA LEU A 59 -16.53 -2.17 -9.49
C LEU A 59 -17.56 -2.51 -10.59
N ARG A 60 -18.61 -1.67 -10.76
CA ARG A 60 -19.63 -1.82 -11.81
C ARG A 60 -19.21 -1.28 -13.17
N LYS A 61 -18.09 -0.56 -13.25
CA LYS A 61 -17.55 -0.10 -14.54
C LYS A 61 -17.11 -1.26 -15.39
N ASN A 62 -17.04 -1.02 -16.69
CA ASN A 62 -16.44 -1.99 -17.61
C ASN A 62 -15.00 -2.30 -17.17
N PRO A 63 -14.52 -3.54 -17.33
CA PRO A 63 -13.15 -3.91 -16.93
C PRO A 63 -12.06 -2.99 -17.48
N GLN A 64 -12.25 -2.42 -18.66
CA GLN A 64 -11.30 -1.49 -19.30
C GLN A 64 -11.30 -0.08 -18.69
N GLU A 65 -12.36 0.31 -18.00
CA GLU A 65 -12.52 1.62 -17.37
C GLU A 65 -12.33 1.58 -15.84
N ARG A 66 -12.34 0.37 -15.30
CA ARG A 66 -12.19 0.15 -13.87
C ARG A 66 -10.73 0.27 -13.45
N ALA A 67 -10.51 0.81 -12.24
CA ALA A 67 -9.18 0.81 -11.65
C ALA A 67 -8.63 -0.63 -11.51
N ASP A 68 -7.35 -0.80 -11.86
CA ASP A 68 -6.65 -2.10 -11.78
C ASP A 68 -6.47 -2.56 -10.33
N ALA A 69 -6.34 -1.60 -9.40
CA ALA A 69 -6.28 -1.88 -7.97
C ALA A 69 -7.07 -0.84 -7.18
N ILE A 70 -7.81 -1.31 -6.19
CA ILE A 70 -8.64 -0.48 -5.31
C ILE A 70 -8.21 -0.72 -3.87
N PHE A 71 -7.83 0.35 -3.18
CA PHE A 71 -7.49 0.32 -1.76
C PHE A 71 -8.55 1.04 -0.95
N LEU A 72 -8.86 0.50 0.22
CA LEU A 72 -9.69 1.15 1.24
C LEU A 72 -8.89 1.27 2.53
N VAL A 73 -8.57 2.48 2.92
CA VAL A 73 -7.81 2.80 4.14
C VAL A 73 -8.80 3.12 5.26
N ILE A 74 -8.67 2.44 6.39
CA ILE A 74 -9.64 2.47 7.48
C ILE A 74 -8.95 2.52 8.85
N ASP A 75 -9.45 3.41 9.70
CA ASP A 75 -9.20 3.41 11.14
C ASP A 75 -10.24 2.52 11.85
N THR A 76 -9.79 1.62 12.72
CA THR A 76 -10.69 0.61 13.32
C THR A 76 -11.17 0.92 14.73
N ASP A 77 -10.70 2.00 15.37
CA ASP A 77 -11.00 2.34 16.75
C ASP A 77 -12.50 2.46 17.07
N THR A 78 -13.27 3.04 16.16
CA THR A 78 -14.72 3.20 16.32
C THR A 78 -15.48 1.91 16.01
N LEU A 79 -14.94 1.07 15.14
CA LEU A 79 -15.56 -0.18 14.72
C LEU A 79 -15.49 -1.24 15.82
N VAL A 80 -14.31 -1.42 16.42
CA VAL A 80 -14.09 -2.47 17.44
C VAL A 80 -14.87 -2.24 18.73
N LYS A 81 -15.23 -0.99 19.05
CA LYS A 81 -16.06 -0.65 20.23
C LYS A 81 -17.48 -1.20 20.16
N ASN A 82 -17.99 -1.47 18.98
CA ASN A 82 -19.33 -2.00 18.78
C ASN A 82 -19.27 -3.34 18.05
N LYS A 83 -19.41 -4.44 18.82
CA LYS A 83 -19.31 -5.81 18.29
C LYS A 83 -20.21 -6.08 17.08
N VAL A 84 -21.42 -5.52 17.07
CA VAL A 84 -22.37 -5.70 15.95
C VAL A 84 -21.88 -4.97 14.72
N GLN A 85 -21.45 -3.71 14.85
CA GLN A 85 -20.91 -2.95 13.72
C GLN A 85 -19.61 -3.56 13.20
N TYR A 86 -18.78 -4.10 14.10
CA TYR A 86 -17.54 -4.78 13.72
C TYR A 86 -17.82 -6.06 12.94
N ALA A 87 -18.81 -6.88 13.36
CA ALA A 87 -19.22 -8.07 12.60
C ALA A 87 -19.71 -7.70 11.20
N ILE A 88 -20.57 -6.69 11.08
CA ILE A 88 -21.05 -6.18 9.77
C ILE A 88 -19.88 -5.71 8.91
N TYR A 89 -18.91 -5.04 9.51
CA TYR A 89 -17.71 -4.59 8.81
C TYR A 89 -16.88 -5.78 8.30
N GLN A 90 -16.66 -6.80 9.13
CA GLN A 90 -15.89 -7.99 8.74
C GLN A 90 -16.56 -8.75 7.58
N GLU A 91 -17.87 -8.91 7.61
CA GLU A 91 -18.63 -9.51 6.49
C GLU A 91 -18.46 -8.70 5.21
N ALA A 92 -18.58 -7.37 5.30
CA ALA A 92 -18.36 -6.49 4.17
C ALA A 92 -16.91 -6.64 3.65
N LYS A 93 -15.92 -6.59 4.53
CA LYS A 93 -14.51 -6.75 4.19
C LYS A 93 -14.25 -8.03 3.41
N GLU A 94 -14.74 -9.17 3.90
CA GLU A 94 -14.55 -10.46 3.21
C GLU A 94 -15.24 -10.49 1.84
N ARG A 95 -16.43 -9.89 1.72
CA ARG A 95 -17.13 -9.78 0.43
C ARG A 95 -16.35 -8.95 -0.59
N TYR A 96 -15.82 -7.78 -0.17
CA TYR A 96 -15.09 -6.89 -1.07
C TYR A 96 -13.67 -7.39 -1.39
N LYS A 97 -13.02 -8.07 -0.45
CA LYS A 97 -11.76 -8.77 -0.73
C LYS A 97 -11.89 -9.79 -1.87
N LYS A 98 -12.99 -10.54 -1.90
CA LYS A 98 -13.28 -11.48 -3.00
C LYS A 98 -13.45 -10.78 -4.35
N GLN A 99 -13.77 -9.48 -4.34
CA GLN A 99 -13.88 -8.64 -5.53
C GLN A 99 -12.57 -7.88 -5.85
N GLY A 100 -11.49 -8.16 -5.12
CA GLY A 100 -10.18 -7.58 -5.35
C GLY A 100 -9.92 -6.24 -4.64
N VAL A 101 -10.77 -5.84 -3.70
CA VAL A 101 -10.52 -4.64 -2.89
C VAL A 101 -9.51 -4.94 -1.79
N ILE A 102 -8.50 -4.11 -1.68
CA ILE A 102 -7.41 -4.21 -0.71
C ILE A 102 -7.73 -3.33 0.48
N PHE A 103 -7.91 -3.93 1.65
CA PHE A 103 -8.13 -3.21 2.90
C PHE A 103 -6.78 -2.91 3.57
N ILE A 104 -6.61 -1.67 3.97
CA ILE A 104 -5.45 -1.17 4.74
C ILE A 104 -5.98 -0.67 6.07
N GLU A 105 -5.87 -1.50 7.08
CA GLU A 105 -6.40 -1.20 8.40
C GLU A 105 -5.30 -0.65 9.33
N SER A 106 -5.71 0.25 10.22
CA SER A 106 -4.90 0.69 11.35
C SER A 106 -5.73 0.65 12.63
N HIS A 107 -5.16 0.13 13.72
CA HIS A 107 -5.76 0.16 15.06
C HIS A 107 -4.83 0.86 16.06
N PRO A 108 -5.31 1.89 16.73
CA PRO A 108 -6.65 2.50 16.62
C PRO A 108 -6.83 3.28 15.31
N CYS A 109 -5.78 3.91 14.80
CA CYS A 109 -5.82 4.82 13.65
C CYS A 109 -4.44 4.91 12.98
N ILE A 110 -4.39 5.58 11.81
CA ILE A 110 -3.16 5.70 11.01
C ILE A 110 -1.99 6.34 11.77
N GLU A 111 -2.23 7.10 12.84
CA GLU A 111 -1.16 7.71 13.62
C GLU A 111 -0.21 6.68 14.25
N ILE A 112 -0.63 5.42 14.42
CA ILE A 112 0.29 4.33 14.80
C ILE A 112 1.41 4.19 13.77
N TRP A 113 1.11 4.37 12.48
CA TRP A 113 2.11 4.38 11.42
C TRP A 113 3.13 5.50 11.62
N PHE A 114 2.68 6.69 12.02
CA PHE A 114 3.57 7.83 12.29
C PHE A 114 4.42 7.59 13.54
N LEU A 115 3.82 6.99 14.57
CA LEU A 115 4.57 6.64 15.77
C LEU A 115 5.70 5.65 15.46
N TYR A 116 5.46 4.64 14.64
CA TYR A 116 6.47 3.66 14.23
C TYR A 116 7.64 4.28 13.44
N HIS A 117 7.45 5.39 12.74
CA HIS A 117 8.56 6.12 12.12
C HIS A 117 9.52 6.71 13.16
N LEU A 118 9.01 7.10 14.31
CA LEU A 118 9.71 7.92 15.29
C LEU A 118 10.17 7.15 16.53
N MET A 119 9.65 5.95 16.77
CA MET A 119 10.12 5.07 17.84
C MET A 119 11.53 4.57 17.57
N ASP A 120 12.39 4.54 18.61
CA ASP A 120 13.76 4.02 18.48
C ASP A 120 13.80 2.50 18.39
N LYS A 121 12.93 1.81 19.12
CA LYS A 121 12.78 0.35 19.13
C LYS A 121 11.33 -0.05 19.15
N PHE A 122 11.05 -1.20 18.57
CA PHE A 122 9.72 -1.78 18.61
C PHE A 122 9.28 -2.04 20.05
N ALA A 123 8.12 -1.53 20.39
CA ALA A 123 7.41 -1.86 21.60
C ALA A 123 5.95 -2.14 21.26
N ARG A 124 5.39 -3.19 21.86
CA ARG A 124 3.97 -3.46 21.76
C ARG A 124 3.20 -2.37 22.47
N THR A 125 2.17 -1.86 21.83
CA THR A 125 1.26 -0.86 22.37
C THR A 125 -0.18 -1.38 22.26
N ASN A 126 -1.07 -0.86 23.11
CA ASN A 126 -2.48 -1.26 23.20
C ASN A 126 -3.41 -0.05 23.38
N PHE A 127 -3.13 1.03 22.67
CA PHE A 127 -4.03 2.18 22.66
C PHE A 127 -5.37 1.80 22.06
N GLU A 128 -6.46 1.98 22.80
CA GLU A 128 -7.81 1.63 22.32
C GLU A 128 -8.41 2.68 21.37
N THR A 129 -7.95 3.92 21.49
CA THR A 129 -8.51 5.06 20.75
C THR A 129 -7.40 6.03 20.37
N TYR A 130 -7.75 6.95 19.44
CA TYR A 130 -6.88 8.08 19.14
C TYR A 130 -6.56 8.94 20.38
N GLU A 131 -7.54 9.18 21.25
CA GLU A 131 -7.34 9.97 22.49
C GLU A 131 -6.30 9.33 23.41
N ALA A 132 -6.30 8.00 23.50
CA ALA A 132 -5.29 7.26 24.28
C ALA A 132 -3.91 7.30 23.61
N LEU A 133 -3.85 7.27 22.27
CA LEU A 133 -2.61 7.35 21.50
C LEU A 133 -2.03 8.78 21.47
N ARG A 134 -2.87 9.80 21.52
CA ARG A 134 -2.50 11.20 21.31
C ARG A 134 -1.30 11.68 22.15
N PRO A 135 -1.19 11.38 23.46
CA PRO A 135 -0.02 11.80 24.24
C PRO A 135 1.30 11.23 23.70
N ALA A 136 1.29 9.98 23.21
CA ALA A 136 2.47 9.36 22.61
C ALA A 136 2.84 10.02 21.28
N ILE A 137 1.85 10.38 20.46
CA ILE A 137 2.09 11.13 19.21
C ILE A 137 2.61 12.54 19.51
N GLU A 138 2.02 13.27 20.46
CA GLU A 138 2.43 14.62 20.81
C GLU A 138 3.82 14.68 21.45
N SER A 139 4.29 13.59 22.09
CA SER A 139 5.64 13.50 22.60
C SER A 139 6.72 13.47 21.51
N VAL A 140 6.40 12.98 20.33
CA VAL A 140 7.33 12.86 19.19
C VAL A 140 7.01 13.85 18.06
N LEU A 141 5.76 14.28 17.94
CA LEU A 141 5.28 15.28 16.98
C LEU A 141 4.65 16.45 17.74
N THR A 142 5.50 17.38 18.17
CA THR A 142 5.08 18.53 18.97
C THR A 142 3.90 19.27 18.32
N LYS A 143 2.85 19.53 19.10
CA LYS A 143 1.62 20.21 18.66
C LYS A 143 0.96 19.52 17.46
N TYR A 144 0.90 18.20 17.51
CA TYR A 144 0.24 17.42 16.45
C TYR A 144 -1.23 17.82 16.31
N GLU A 145 -1.63 18.14 15.09
CA GLU A 145 -3.00 18.49 14.74
C GLU A 145 -3.40 17.78 13.44
N LYS A 146 -4.63 17.27 13.40
CA LYS A 146 -5.24 16.67 12.20
C LYS A 146 -5.74 17.76 11.23
N THR A 147 -4.86 18.65 10.80
CA THR A 147 -5.19 19.78 9.93
C THR A 147 -4.29 19.84 8.70
N ALA A 148 -4.84 20.30 7.58
CA ALA A 148 -4.10 20.55 6.35
C ALA A 148 -2.85 21.40 6.62
N ARG A 149 -3.02 22.43 7.44
CA ARG A 149 -1.92 23.36 7.79
C ARG A 149 -0.79 22.63 8.50
N TYR A 150 -1.11 21.70 9.43
CA TYR A 150 -0.10 20.95 10.14
C TYR A 150 0.73 20.10 9.17
N TYR A 151 0.07 19.27 8.35
CA TYR A 151 0.76 18.37 7.41
C TYR A 151 1.61 19.12 6.39
N GLN A 152 1.18 20.29 5.96
CA GLN A 152 1.92 21.10 4.99
C GLN A 152 3.11 21.86 5.60
N LYS A 153 3.02 22.28 6.85
CA LYS A 153 3.98 23.23 7.46
C LYS A 153 4.88 22.62 8.53
N ASN A 154 4.46 21.54 9.20
CA ASN A 154 5.28 20.95 10.25
C ASN A 154 6.54 20.30 9.67
N SER A 155 7.71 20.83 10.05
CA SER A 155 8.99 20.35 9.52
C SER A 155 9.33 18.94 9.99
N ILE A 156 9.07 18.61 11.27
CA ILE A 156 9.35 17.28 11.83
C ILE A 156 8.53 16.23 11.10
N PHE A 157 7.22 16.48 10.94
CA PHE A 157 6.34 15.56 10.20
C PHE A 157 6.86 15.33 8.78
N ARG A 158 7.18 16.38 8.06
CA ARG A 158 7.66 16.30 6.67
C ARG A 158 8.99 15.57 6.55
N GLU A 159 9.98 15.93 7.36
CA GLU A 159 11.33 15.38 7.24
C GLU A 159 11.40 13.94 7.80
N SER A 160 10.77 13.67 8.94
CA SER A 160 10.90 12.38 9.62
C SER A 160 9.90 11.31 9.17
N ILE A 161 8.68 11.69 8.78
CA ILE A 161 7.64 10.74 8.36
C ILE A 161 7.55 10.66 6.85
N LEU A 162 7.46 11.81 6.20
CA LEU A 162 7.21 11.83 4.77
C LEU A 162 8.48 11.54 3.96
N LYS A 163 9.60 12.22 4.23
CA LYS A 163 10.81 12.16 3.40
C LYS A 163 11.80 11.07 3.84
N SER A 164 11.91 10.79 5.14
CA SER A 164 12.91 9.86 5.65
C SER A 164 12.65 8.42 5.21
N GLN A 165 13.46 7.92 4.29
CA GLN A 165 13.40 6.52 3.87
C GLN A 165 13.78 5.59 5.02
N THR A 166 14.81 5.90 5.78
CA THR A 166 15.25 5.10 6.94
C THR A 166 14.12 4.93 7.97
N ASN A 167 13.41 6.03 8.30
CA ASN A 167 12.28 5.93 9.23
C ASN A 167 11.12 5.14 8.63
N ARG A 168 10.89 5.24 7.33
CA ARG A 168 9.88 4.46 6.63
C ARG A 168 10.17 2.96 6.66
N GLU A 169 11.42 2.56 6.41
CA GLU A 169 11.82 1.13 6.51
C GLU A 169 11.63 0.61 7.95
N LYS A 170 12.00 1.41 8.94
CA LYS A 170 11.77 1.11 10.35
C LYS A 170 10.27 0.94 10.66
N ALA A 171 9.44 1.85 10.18
CA ALA A 171 8.00 1.76 10.36
C ALA A 171 7.39 0.52 9.67
N ILE A 172 7.90 0.13 8.50
CA ILE A 172 7.53 -1.11 7.81
C ILE A 172 7.86 -2.32 8.69
N ASP A 173 9.10 -2.42 9.19
CA ASP A 173 9.52 -3.52 10.05
C ASP A 173 8.67 -3.63 11.32
N PHE A 174 8.41 -2.50 11.98
CA PHE A 174 7.57 -2.45 13.19
C PHE A 174 6.12 -2.83 12.90
N SER A 175 5.56 -2.38 11.78
CA SER A 175 4.21 -2.76 11.37
C SER A 175 4.08 -4.26 11.07
N ILE A 176 5.08 -4.84 10.40
CA ILE A 176 5.11 -6.28 10.13
C ILE A 176 5.18 -7.07 11.45
N LYS A 177 6.01 -6.63 12.41
CA LYS A 177 6.09 -7.24 13.74
C LYS A 177 4.75 -7.13 14.46
N ALA A 178 4.13 -5.95 14.48
CA ALA A 178 2.84 -5.73 15.12
C ALA A 178 1.73 -6.61 14.54
N CYS A 179 1.66 -6.75 13.20
CA CYS A 179 0.65 -7.58 12.53
C CYS A 179 0.85 -9.10 12.75
N LYS A 180 2.02 -9.54 13.19
CA LYS A 180 2.31 -10.95 13.49
C LYS A 180 1.96 -11.36 14.91
N TYR A 181 1.72 -10.39 15.79
CA TYR A 181 1.37 -10.70 17.17
C TYR A 181 -0.05 -11.28 17.26
N GLU A 182 -0.15 -12.47 17.80
CA GLU A 182 -1.46 -12.98 18.25
C GLU A 182 -1.92 -12.16 19.46
N PRO A 183 -3.16 -11.68 19.48
CA PRO A 183 -3.67 -10.95 20.63
C PRO A 183 -3.71 -11.87 21.85
N ILE A 184 -3.19 -11.39 22.97
CA ILE A 184 -3.46 -12.02 24.29
C ILE A 184 -4.95 -11.82 24.56
N GLU A 185 -5.59 -12.79 25.21
CA GLU A 185 -7.03 -12.74 25.51
C GLU A 185 -7.47 -11.35 25.97
N ASN A 186 -8.45 -10.77 25.23
CA ASN A 186 -9.05 -9.46 25.46
C ASN A 186 -8.19 -8.21 25.19
N GLU A 187 -6.97 -8.32 24.68
CA GLU A 187 -6.20 -7.16 24.25
C GLU A 187 -6.24 -6.99 22.74
N ILE A 188 -6.65 -5.81 22.28
CA ILE A 188 -6.47 -5.42 20.88
C ILE A 188 -5.11 -4.73 20.76
N ALA A 189 -4.11 -5.45 20.28
CA ALA A 189 -2.80 -4.86 20.01
C ALA A 189 -2.89 -3.84 18.87
N ASN A 190 -2.14 -2.76 18.99
CA ASN A 190 -2.05 -1.78 17.92
C ASN A 190 -1.30 -2.34 16.71
N TYR A 191 -1.79 -2.05 15.52
CA TYR A 191 -1.18 -2.45 14.25
C TYR A 191 -1.52 -1.45 13.15
N THR A 192 -0.77 -1.50 12.07
CA THR A 192 -1.10 -0.80 10.83
C THR A 192 -0.66 -1.61 9.63
N GLU A 193 -1.48 -1.60 8.60
CA GLU A 193 -1.24 -2.30 7.35
C GLU A 193 -0.74 -1.37 6.22
N VAL A 194 -0.43 -0.12 6.52
CA VAL A 194 0.03 0.87 5.53
C VAL A 194 1.23 0.37 4.73
N PHE A 195 2.11 -0.44 5.34
CA PHE A 195 3.24 -1.06 4.65
C PHE A 195 2.82 -1.89 3.43
N LYS A 196 1.62 -2.48 3.42
CA LYS A 196 1.12 -3.25 2.27
C LYS A 196 0.94 -2.36 1.03
N ALA A 197 0.41 -1.15 1.23
CA ALA A 197 0.28 -0.17 0.16
C ALA A 197 1.66 0.28 -0.33
N ILE A 198 2.61 0.53 0.58
CA ILE A 198 3.98 0.93 0.22
C ILE A 198 4.64 -0.17 -0.64
N TYR A 199 4.55 -1.43 -0.22
CA TYR A 199 5.09 -2.54 -1.01
C TYR A 199 4.45 -2.65 -2.39
N PHE A 200 3.14 -2.48 -2.47
CA PHE A 200 2.43 -2.51 -3.74
C PHE A 200 2.91 -1.39 -4.69
N PHE A 201 3.08 -0.16 -4.18
CA PHE A 201 3.54 0.95 -5.01
C PHE A 201 5.00 0.78 -5.45
N ARG A 202 5.88 0.30 -4.57
CA ARG A 202 7.26 -0.04 -4.95
C ARG A 202 7.30 -1.10 -6.03
N LEU A 203 6.46 -2.11 -5.89
CA LEU A 203 6.35 -3.19 -6.85
C LEU A 203 5.87 -2.68 -8.21
N LEU A 204 4.86 -1.79 -8.25
CA LEU A 204 4.41 -1.14 -9.48
C LEU A 204 5.49 -0.29 -10.14
N GLN A 205 6.26 0.44 -9.34
CA GLN A 205 7.33 1.28 -9.86
C GLN A 205 8.44 0.44 -10.50
N LYS A 206 8.97 -0.56 -9.79
CA LYS A 206 9.96 -1.50 -10.33
C LYS A 206 9.48 -2.21 -11.58
N PHE A 207 8.23 -2.50 -11.59
CA PHE A 207 7.58 -3.16 -12.67
C PHE A 207 7.51 -2.30 -13.94
N ALA A 208 7.19 -1.01 -13.79
CA ALA A 208 7.23 -0.09 -14.92
C ALA A 208 8.66 0.04 -15.50
N GLU A 209 9.67 0.05 -14.64
CA GLU A 209 11.08 0.06 -15.02
C GLU A 209 11.44 -1.21 -15.84
N ILE A 210 11.11 -2.39 -15.32
CA ILE A 210 11.38 -3.67 -15.97
C ILE A 210 10.64 -3.78 -17.32
N ARG A 211 9.38 -3.32 -17.38
CA ARG A 211 8.63 -3.32 -18.64
C ARG A 211 9.29 -2.48 -19.72
N LEU A 212 9.75 -1.28 -19.36
CA LEU A 212 10.44 -0.41 -20.30
C LEU A 212 11.72 -1.07 -20.83
N LEU A 213 12.51 -1.67 -19.94
CA LEU A 213 13.73 -2.40 -20.31
C LEU A 213 13.44 -3.60 -21.20
N LEU A 214 12.41 -4.40 -20.89
CA LEU A 214 12.02 -5.54 -21.69
C LEU A 214 11.52 -5.12 -23.09
N ALA A 215 10.71 -4.06 -23.15
CA ALA A 215 10.23 -3.53 -24.42
C ALA A 215 11.38 -3.02 -25.30
N GLU A 216 12.36 -2.34 -24.71
CA GLU A 216 13.53 -1.82 -25.41
C GLU A 216 14.46 -2.94 -25.92
N LYS A 217 14.78 -3.93 -25.05
CA LYS A 217 15.75 -4.97 -25.40
C LYS A 217 15.16 -6.12 -26.22
N LEU A 218 13.90 -6.46 -26.02
CA LEU A 218 13.26 -7.60 -26.69
C LEU A 218 12.37 -7.21 -27.86
N HIS A 219 12.17 -5.91 -28.07
CA HIS A 219 11.24 -5.38 -29.09
C HIS A 219 9.83 -6.00 -29.03
N THR A 220 9.42 -6.43 -27.84
CA THR A 220 8.12 -7.06 -27.60
C THR A 220 7.40 -6.44 -26.42
N ASN A 221 6.07 -6.43 -26.48
CA ASN A 221 5.24 -5.92 -25.40
C ASN A 221 4.98 -7.01 -24.37
N VAL A 222 5.33 -6.73 -23.13
CA VAL A 222 5.03 -7.58 -21.98
C VAL A 222 3.92 -6.93 -21.18
N ALA A 223 2.83 -7.66 -21.01
CA ALA A 223 1.74 -7.21 -20.17
C ALA A 223 1.99 -7.56 -18.71
N ILE A 224 1.36 -6.80 -17.84
CA ILE A 224 1.54 -6.90 -16.41
C ILE A 224 0.18 -7.01 -15.74
N GLN A 225 0.05 -7.99 -14.88
CA GLN A 225 -1.14 -8.17 -14.08
C GLN A 225 -0.79 -8.17 -12.60
N PRO A 226 -1.35 -7.22 -11.80
CA PRO A 226 -1.26 -7.32 -10.36
C PRO A 226 -1.97 -8.59 -9.90
N ASN A 227 -1.31 -9.37 -9.07
CA ASN A 227 -1.97 -10.48 -8.40
C ASN A 227 -2.82 -9.90 -7.26
N ILE A 228 -4.10 -9.68 -7.54
CA ILE A 228 -5.06 -9.05 -6.64
C ILE A 228 -5.25 -9.87 -5.36
N ALA A 229 -5.09 -11.20 -5.41
CA ALA A 229 -5.22 -12.07 -4.25
C ALA A 229 -4.03 -11.98 -3.28
N SER A 230 -2.86 -11.58 -3.77
CA SER A 230 -1.64 -11.44 -3.00
C SER A 230 -1.08 -10.03 -3.18
N HIS A 231 -1.53 -9.07 -2.38
CA HIS A 231 -1.12 -7.65 -2.41
C HIS A 231 0.39 -7.40 -2.46
N LYS A 232 1.19 -8.45 -2.56
CA LYS A 232 2.65 -8.44 -2.52
C LYS A 232 3.28 -8.93 -3.82
N SER A 233 2.50 -9.33 -4.82
CA SER A 233 3.04 -9.90 -6.03
C SER A 233 2.38 -9.36 -7.30
N LEU A 234 3.16 -9.32 -8.36
CA LEU A 234 2.73 -9.01 -9.73
C LEU A 234 3.13 -10.16 -10.63
N ALA A 235 2.34 -10.39 -11.68
CA ALA A 235 2.67 -11.35 -12.71
C ALA A 235 3.12 -10.63 -13.98
N ILE A 236 4.18 -11.13 -14.60
CA ILE A 236 4.61 -10.75 -15.96
C ILE A 236 3.93 -11.71 -16.93
N MET A 237 3.22 -11.14 -17.88
CA MET A 237 2.48 -11.89 -18.91
C MET A 237 3.07 -11.61 -20.29
N HIS A 238 3.20 -12.63 -21.11
CA HIS A 238 3.50 -12.51 -22.53
C HIS A 238 2.55 -13.40 -23.31
N ASN A 239 1.82 -12.84 -24.29
CA ASN A 239 0.80 -13.56 -25.06
C ASN A 239 -0.17 -14.36 -24.17
N GLU A 240 -0.71 -13.71 -23.15
CA GLU A 240 -1.64 -14.30 -22.15
C GLU A 240 -1.03 -15.38 -21.23
N ASN A 241 0.21 -15.76 -21.45
CA ASN A 241 0.90 -16.72 -20.58
C ASN A 241 1.68 -16.00 -19.49
N MET A 242 1.58 -16.51 -18.25
CA MET A 242 2.40 -16.02 -17.16
C MET A 242 3.84 -16.50 -17.33
N ILE A 243 4.78 -15.56 -17.29
CA ILE A 243 6.22 -15.83 -17.40
C ILE A 243 6.86 -15.89 -16.01
N CYS A 244 6.53 -14.89 -15.18
CA CYS A 244 7.18 -14.69 -13.91
C CYS A 244 6.20 -14.06 -12.90
N THR A 245 6.36 -14.40 -11.64
CA THR A 245 5.74 -13.70 -10.51
C THR A 245 6.81 -12.97 -9.73
N MET A 246 6.59 -11.69 -9.42
CA MET A 246 7.49 -10.88 -8.62
C MET A 246 6.83 -10.50 -7.30
N LYS A 247 7.57 -10.59 -6.19
CA LYS A 247 7.09 -10.16 -4.88
C LYS A 247 8.22 -9.60 -4.03
N TYR A 248 7.90 -8.60 -3.19
CA TYR A 248 8.83 -8.10 -2.20
C TYR A 248 8.86 -8.96 -0.93
N SER A 249 10.07 -9.14 -0.40
CA SER A 249 10.34 -9.64 0.94
C SER A 249 11.40 -8.73 1.57
N GLY A 250 10.97 -7.75 2.36
CA GLY A 250 11.84 -6.67 2.83
C GLY A 250 12.32 -5.79 1.67
N THR A 251 13.64 -5.65 1.50
CA THR A 251 14.28 -4.94 0.38
C THR A 251 14.56 -5.85 -0.83
N ILE A 252 14.27 -7.15 -0.71
CA ILE A 252 14.55 -8.12 -1.76
C ILE A 252 13.32 -8.29 -2.63
N LEU A 253 13.47 -8.08 -3.92
CA LEU A 253 12.49 -8.41 -4.94
C LEU A 253 12.73 -9.86 -5.40
N LYS A 254 11.84 -10.74 -5.03
CA LYS A 254 11.88 -12.15 -5.42
C LYS A 254 11.13 -12.37 -6.72
N CYS A 255 11.84 -12.87 -7.74
CA CYS A 255 11.27 -13.23 -9.03
C CYS A 255 11.17 -14.76 -9.11
N ILE A 256 9.98 -15.27 -9.39
CA ILE A 256 9.69 -16.71 -9.49
C ILE A 256 9.20 -16.99 -10.90
N PHE A 257 10.02 -17.66 -11.71
CA PHE A 257 9.67 -18.02 -13.08
C PHE A 257 8.86 -19.33 -13.14
N MET A 258 8.05 -19.46 -14.18
CA MET A 258 7.18 -20.64 -14.36
C MET A 258 7.94 -21.95 -14.55
N ASN A 259 9.21 -21.88 -14.98
CA ASN A 259 10.11 -23.03 -15.06
C ASN A 259 10.68 -23.46 -13.69
N GLY A 260 10.27 -22.82 -12.59
CA GLY A 260 10.74 -23.12 -11.23
C GLY A 260 12.01 -22.39 -10.81
N GLN A 261 12.62 -21.61 -11.69
CA GLN A 261 13.80 -20.83 -11.34
C GLN A 261 13.40 -19.60 -10.53
N THR A 262 14.25 -19.22 -9.59
CA THR A 262 14.02 -18.07 -8.70
C THR A 262 15.25 -17.19 -8.66
N PHE A 263 15.02 -15.87 -8.67
CA PHE A 263 16.05 -14.85 -8.51
C PHE A 263 15.65 -13.91 -7.40
N ASP A 264 16.61 -13.56 -6.58
CA ASP A 264 16.46 -12.56 -5.54
C ASP A 264 17.27 -11.33 -5.97
N VAL A 265 16.58 -10.20 -6.14
CA VAL A 265 17.19 -8.93 -6.55
C VAL A 265 17.17 -8.00 -5.35
N ASP A 266 18.32 -7.50 -4.96
CA ASP A 266 18.43 -6.46 -3.92
C ASP A 266 18.02 -5.10 -4.51
N ASP A 267 16.91 -4.55 -4.00
CA ASP A 267 16.35 -3.27 -4.46
C ASP A 267 17.29 -2.06 -4.20
N THR A 268 18.30 -2.25 -3.37
CA THR A 268 19.34 -1.25 -3.12
C THR A 268 20.40 -1.17 -4.23
N LYS A 269 20.40 -2.16 -5.15
CA LYS A 269 21.40 -2.28 -6.23
C LYS A 269 20.72 -2.23 -7.61
N PRO A 270 20.69 -1.10 -8.29
CA PRO A 270 19.98 -0.93 -9.57
C PRO A 270 20.45 -1.84 -10.71
N LEU A 271 21.69 -2.32 -10.68
CA LEU A 271 22.34 -2.98 -11.81
C LEU A 271 22.05 -4.48 -11.94
N ASP A 272 21.67 -5.17 -10.85
CA ASP A 272 21.44 -6.63 -10.87
C ASP A 272 20.13 -7.03 -11.57
N ILE A 273 19.20 -6.12 -11.73
CA ILE A 273 17.90 -6.38 -12.38
C ILE A 273 18.05 -6.59 -13.88
N GLU A 274 18.96 -5.84 -14.51
CA GLU A 274 19.05 -5.81 -15.96
C GLU A 274 19.53 -7.15 -16.54
N ASP A 275 20.59 -7.72 -16.01
CA ASP A 275 21.22 -8.89 -16.62
C ASP A 275 20.51 -10.20 -16.29
N SER A 276 20.01 -10.36 -15.06
CA SER A 276 19.40 -11.61 -14.61
C SER A 276 17.97 -11.79 -15.13
N ILE A 277 17.12 -10.78 -15.00
CA ILE A 277 15.69 -10.90 -15.37
C ILE A 277 15.51 -10.83 -16.87
N ILE A 278 16.22 -9.93 -17.55
CA ILE A 278 16.10 -9.73 -18.99
C ILE A 278 16.63 -10.93 -19.75
N GLY A 279 17.78 -11.47 -19.37
CA GLY A 279 18.35 -12.66 -19.97
C GLY A 279 17.38 -13.84 -19.93
N TYR A 280 16.75 -14.03 -18.79
CA TYR A 280 15.79 -15.12 -18.57
C TYR A 280 14.47 -14.95 -19.30
N VAL A 281 13.89 -13.74 -19.28
CA VAL A 281 12.67 -13.44 -20.03
C VAL A 281 12.93 -13.59 -21.53
N ALA A 282 14.11 -13.19 -21.99
CA ALA A 282 14.53 -13.35 -23.40
C ALA A 282 14.61 -14.83 -23.82
N GLU A 283 15.05 -15.72 -22.95
CA GLU A 283 15.09 -17.16 -23.21
C GLU A 283 13.70 -17.81 -23.26
N ILE A 284 12.76 -17.32 -22.45
CA ILE A 284 11.40 -17.88 -22.38
C ILE A 284 10.52 -17.37 -23.55
N ILE A 285 10.79 -16.18 -24.05
CA ILE A 285 10.00 -15.55 -25.13
C ILE A 285 10.45 -16.02 -26.53
N LYS A 286 11.65 -16.57 -26.66
CA LYS A 286 12.14 -17.20 -27.89
C LYS A 286 11.40 -18.52 -28.17
#